data_6c4ffaad5539f6ffdfc7a0f9d2178d52
#
_entry.id   6c4ffaad5539f6ffdfc7a0f9d2178d52
#
_cell.length_a   1.000
_cell.length_b   1.000
_cell.length_c   1.000
_cell.angle_alpha   90.00
_cell.angle_beta   90.00
_cell.angle_gamma   90.00
#
_symmetry.space_group_name_H-M   'P 1'
#
loop_
_entity.id
_entity.type
_entity.pdbx_description
1 polymer ?
#
loop_
_entity_poly.entity_id
_entity_poly.type
_entity_poly.pdbx_seq_one_letter_code
_entity_poly.pdbx_strand_id
1 'polypeptide(L)'
;MRVVSDISLLPYNTFGIDVKAKTFIEYYSLDELRQVLKEHKGEQILHIGQGSNLLFTRDFNGIILHSGMARARFLDDETVEAQNGLRLDDLIAQLTDMQYCGMEKLSLIPGEVGASAVQNVGAYGCEAKDVILRVNTLNVETLEERVFTNEECRFGYRDSAFKHELKGKYIVTSVVYHVQKGDATKTREEIIQTRMAKLPTVGEVGSAGSFFMNPFVPEDKVNELLKLYPDMPHYPVGAPSVNQRSVCDGESGGTSCPVDLAERYQHHNFVAEREKIPAAWLIEQCGWKGKKLGGAQVWPKQPLVIVNADNAKPEDIINLAAAVSASVKEKFGIEIRPEVNYI
;
A
#
# COMPACT_ATOMS: atom_id res chain seq x y z
N MET A 1 10.64 -24.79 4.00
CA MET A 1 9.17 -24.66 4.06
C MET A 1 8.66 -24.98 5.45
N ARG A 2 7.74 -24.18 5.99
CA ARG A 2 7.05 -24.39 7.28
C ARG A 2 5.56 -24.53 7.01
N VAL A 3 4.94 -25.61 7.57
CA VAL A 3 3.51 -25.86 7.42
C VAL A 3 2.89 -25.99 8.81
N VAL A 4 1.80 -25.26 9.08
CA VAL A 4 1.10 -25.27 10.35
C VAL A 4 -0.40 -25.34 10.11
N SER A 5 -1.10 -26.24 10.82
CA SER A 5 -2.56 -26.35 10.76
C SER A 5 -3.22 -25.59 11.92
N ASP A 6 -4.44 -25.10 11.69
CA ASP A 6 -5.28 -24.42 12.69
C ASP A 6 -4.58 -23.28 13.43
N ILE A 7 -3.81 -22.49 12.69
CA ILE A 7 -2.99 -21.38 13.24
C ILE A 7 -3.82 -20.12 13.45
N SER A 8 -3.58 -19.41 14.56
CA SER A 8 -4.05 -18.03 14.72
C SER A 8 -3.34 -17.09 13.74
N LEU A 9 -4.08 -16.26 13.02
CA LEU A 9 -3.58 -15.22 12.13
C LEU A 9 -3.35 -13.88 12.84
N LEU A 10 -3.45 -13.83 14.17
CA LEU A 10 -3.18 -12.64 14.96
C LEU A 10 -1.80 -12.02 14.67
N PRO A 11 -0.70 -12.80 14.52
CA PRO A 11 0.61 -12.25 14.15
C PRO A 11 0.75 -11.84 12.68
N TYR A 12 -0.23 -12.20 11.83
CA TYR A 12 -0.20 -12.05 10.38
C TYR A 12 -1.23 -11.06 9.84
N ASN A 13 -1.79 -10.22 10.71
CA ASN A 13 -2.59 -9.07 10.33
C ASN A 13 -2.39 -7.92 11.32
N THR A 14 -2.24 -6.71 10.78
CA THR A 14 -1.95 -5.53 11.62
C THR A 14 -3.18 -4.94 12.31
N PHE A 15 -4.39 -5.38 11.95
CA PHE A 15 -5.60 -5.03 12.70
C PHE A 15 -5.69 -5.73 14.07
N GLY A 16 -4.89 -6.78 14.27
CA GLY A 16 -4.94 -7.54 15.53
C GLY A 16 -6.25 -8.31 15.70
N ILE A 17 -6.83 -8.81 14.62
CA ILE A 17 -8.02 -9.67 14.67
C ILE A 17 -7.56 -11.11 14.81
N ASP A 18 -8.03 -11.77 15.88
CA ASP A 18 -7.72 -13.18 16.14
C ASP A 18 -8.70 -14.09 15.39
N VAL A 19 -8.33 -14.46 14.19
CA VAL A 19 -8.99 -15.48 13.37
C VAL A 19 -8.02 -16.60 13.06
N LYS A 20 -8.52 -17.76 12.67
CA LYS A 20 -7.69 -18.93 12.35
C LYS A 20 -7.63 -19.17 10.85
N ALA A 21 -6.52 -19.72 10.39
CA ALA A 21 -6.41 -20.35 9.08
C ALA A 21 -6.36 -21.88 9.24
N LYS A 22 -7.04 -22.60 8.35
CA LYS A 22 -6.98 -24.07 8.30
C LYS A 22 -5.56 -24.56 8.09
N THR A 23 -4.82 -23.90 7.20
CA THR A 23 -3.42 -24.20 6.90
C THR A 23 -2.65 -22.91 6.65
N PHE A 24 -1.46 -22.82 7.20
CA PHE A 24 -0.49 -21.75 6.92
C PHE A 24 0.78 -22.39 6.38
N ILE A 25 1.24 -21.90 5.23
CA ILE A 25 2.46 -22.36 4.60
C ILE A 25 3.38 -21.16 4.38
N GLU A 26 4.60 -21.25 4.93
CA GLU A 26 5.66 -20.29 4.70
C GLU A 26 6.76 -20.94 3.87
N TYR A 27 7.04 -20.36 2.70
CA TYR A 27 8.05 -20.85 1.76
C TYR A 27 9.27 -19.92 1.74
N TYR A 28 10.47 -20.49 1.46
CA TYR A 28 11.75 -19.77 1.49
C TYR A 28 12.51 -19.84 0.16
N SER A 29 11.93 -20.46 -0.89
CA SER A 29 12.49 -20.51 -2.23
C SER A 29 11.38 -20.61 -3.30
N LEU A 30 11.75 -20.30 -4.55
CA LEU A 30 10.83 -20.48 -5.69
C LEU A 30 10.47 -21.96 -5.90
N ASP A 31 11.38 -22.87 -5.61
CA ASP A 31 11.11 -24.31 -5.75
C ASP A 31 10.10 -24.80 -4.71
N GLU A 32 10.21 -24.32 -3.46
CA GLU A 32 9.20 -24.57 -2.44
C GLU A 32 7.84 -23.97 -2.83
N LEU A 33 7.82 -22.75 -3.38
CA LEU A 33 6.59 -22.12 -3.89
C LEU A 33 5.95 -22.97 -5.00
N ARG A 34 6.75 -23.42 -5.98
CA ARG A 34 6.27 -24.33 -7.06
C ARG A 34 5.71 -25.64 -6.50
N GLN A 35 6.42 -26.20 -5.50
CA GLN A 35 5.95 -27.44 -4.85
C GLN A 35 4.59 -27.23 -4.20
N VAL A 36 4.40 -26.18 -3.39
CA VAL A 36 3.13 -25.86 -2.73
C VAL A 36 2.01 -25.67 -3.74
N LEU A 37 2.22 -24.89 -4.80
CA LEU A 37 1.21 -24.62 -5.81
C LEU A 37 0.82 -25.88 -6.58
N LYS A 38 1.76 -26.81 -6.78
CA LYS A 38 1.50 -28.10 -7.43
C LYS A 38 0.72 -29.06 -6.53
N GLU A 39 1.11 -29.18 -5.26
CA GLU A 39 0.51 -30.09 -4.28
C GLU A 39 -0.91 -29.67 -3.90
N HIS A 40 -1.18 -28.36 -3.86
CA HIS A 40 -2.45 -27.77 -3.45
C HIS A 40 -3.28 -27.21 -4.62
N LYS A 41 -3.07 -27.77 -5.82
CA LYS A 41 -3.81 -27.33 -7.01
C LYS A 41 -5.31 -27.49 -6.83
N GLY A 42 -6.05 -26.39 -7.02
CA GLY A 42 -7.51 -26.37 -6.87
C GLY A 42 -8.00 -26.06 -5.45
N GLU A 43 -7.12 -25.96 -4.47
CA GLU A 43 -7.48 -25.50 -3.13
C GLU A 43 -7.57 -23.96 -3.08
N GLN A 44 -8.29 -23.44 -2.10
CA GLN A 44 -8.36 -22.00 -1.85
C GLN A 44 -7.06 -21.54 -1.22
N ILE A 45 -6.26 -20.80 -1.97
CA ILE A 45 -4.98 -20.22 -1.51
C ILE A 45 -5.11 -18.69 -1.49
N LEU A 46 -4.70 -18.08 -0.38
CA LEU A 46 -4.52 -16.64 -0.25
C LEU A 46 -3.05 -16.36 0.08
N HIS A 47 -2.32 -15.73 -0.83
CA HIS A 47 -0.97 -15.25 -0.58
C HIS A 47 -1.03 -13.89 0.11
N ILE A 48 -0.42 -13.77 1.28
CA ILE A 48 -0.38 -12.55 2.07
C ILE A 48 1.07 -12.13 2.34
N GLY A 49 1.27 -10.82 2.55
CA GLY A 49 2.46 -10.31 3.23
C GLY A 49 2.17 -10.13 4.72
N GLN A 50 2.58 -9.00 5.31
CA GLN A 50 2.33 -8.69 6.73
C GLN A 50 0.85 -8.51 7.11
N GLY A 51 -0.10 -8.63 6.18
CA GLY A 51 -1.51 -8.40 6.42
C GLY A 51 -1.85 -6.94 6.80
N SER A 52 -1.03 -5.99 6.36
CA SER A 52 -1.15 -4.57 6.73
C SER A 52 -2.24 -3.82 5.97
N ASN A 53 -2.93 -4.47 5.03
CA ASN A 53 -4.08 -3.93 4.31
C ASN A 53 -5.22 -4.96 4.20
N LEU A 54 -5.34 -5.83 5.21
CA LEU A 54 -6.36 -6.89 5.28
C LEU A 54 -7.22 -6.72 6.53
N LEU A 55 -8.52 -6.99 6.39
CA LEU A 55 -9.45 -7.21 7.47
C LEU A 55 -10.03 -8.62 7.33
N PHE A 56 -9.59 -9.55 8.15
CA PHE A 56 -10.21 -10.86 8.24
C PHE A 56 -11.56 -10.73 8.93
N THR A 57 -12.62 -11.20 8.26
CA THR A 57 -14.00 -11.12 8.77
C THR A 57 -14.45 -12.41 9.45
N ARG A 58 -13.71 -13.49 9.27
CA ARG A 58 -13.94 -14.84 9.82
C ARG A 58 -12.70 -15.69 9.68
N ASP A 59 -12.74 -16.88 10.25
CA ASP A 59 -11.71 -17.89 10.02
C ASP A 59 -11.56 -18.21 8.52
N PHE A 60 -10.32 -18.39 8.08
CA PHE A 60 -10.00 -18.69 6.69
C PHE A 60 -9.94 -20.20 6.46
N ASN A 61 -10.95 -20.75 5.83
CA ASN A 61 -11.04 -22.18 5.56
C ASN A 61 -10.26 -22.61 4.30
N GLY A 62 -8.99 -22.25 4.24
CA GLY A 62 -8.09 -22.52 3.11
C GLY A 62 -6.63 -22.43 3.55
N ILE A 63 -5.77 -22.22 2.58
CA ILE A 63 -4.33 -22.08 2.78
C ILE A 63 -3.95 -20.61 2.76
N ILE A 64 -3.37 -20.12 3.84
CA ILE A 64 -2.63 -18.86 3.86
C ILE A 64 -1.20 -19.18 3.44
N LEU A 65 -0.76 -18.55 2.36
CA LEU A 65 0.61 -18.66 1.85
C LEU A 65 1.38 -17.39 2.15
N HIS A 66 2.55 -17.52 2.73
CA HIS A 66 3.42 -16.41 3.12
C HIS A 66 4.85 -16.64 2.62
N SER A 67 5.54 -15.57 2.26
CA SER A 67 6.92 -15.64 1.78
C SER A 67 7.92 -15.36 2.89
N GLY A 68 8.81 -16.32 3.17
CA GLY A 68 10.03 -16.12 3.95
C GLY A 68 11.24 -15.69 3.10
N MET A 69 11.07 -15.43 1.81
CA MET A 69 12.12 -14.90 0.93
C MET A 69 12.32 -13.42 1.20
N ALA A 70 13.36 -13.04 1.92
CA ALA A 70 13.56 -11.68 2.44
C ALA A 70 14.98 -11.13 2.16
N ARG A 71 15.50 -11.35 0.97
CA ARG A 71 16.83 -10.84 0.57
C ARG A 71 16.70 -9.74 -0.46
N ALA A 72 17.68 -8.82 -0.44
CA ALA A 72 17.91 -7.85 -1.52
C ALA A 72 19.32 -8.00 -2.05
N ARG A 73 19.51 -7.67 -3.35
CA ARG A 73 20.82 -7.65 -3.99
C ARG A 73 20.86 -6.54 -5.05
N PHE A 74 22.00 -5.90 -5.18
CA PHE A 74 22.25 -5.01 -6.30
C PHE A 74 22.48 -5.83 -7.58
N LEU A 75 21.87 -5.40 -8.67
CA LEU A 75 22.12 -5.94 -10.00
C LEU A 75 23.19 -5.11 -10.72
N ASP A 76 23.22 -3.82 -10.42
CA ASP A 76 24.21 -2.82 -10.84
C ASP A 76 24.19 -1.64 -9.84
N ASP A 77 24.91 -0.55 -10.12
CA ASP A 77 25.05 0.60 -9.22
C ASP A 77 23.75 1.36 -8.95
N GLU A 78 22.72 1.24 -9.81
CA GLU A 78 21.46 1.97 -9.72
C GLU A 78 20.24 1.06 -9.64
N THR A 79 20.44 -0.25 -9.59
CA THR A 79 19.35 -1.22 -9.66
C THR A 79 19.43 -2.23 -8.55
N VAL A 80 18.39 -2.32 -7.73
CA VAL A 80 18.28 -3.31 -6.64
C VAL A 80 17.08 -4.23 -6.88
N GLU A 81 17.32 -5.54 -6.75
CA GLU A 81 16.26 -6.56 -6.69
C GLU A 81 16.02 -6.95 -5.25
N ALA A 82 14.75 -6.87 -4.83
CA ALA A 82 14.31 -7.27 -3.50
C ALA A 82 13.23 -8.35 -3.58
N GLN A 83 13.39 -9.41 -2.79
CA GLN A 83 12.44 -10.52 -2.72
C GLN A 83 11.15 -10.10 -2.02
N ASN A 84 10.06 -10.74 -2.38
CA ASN A 84 8.70 -10.36 -2.03
C ASN A 84 8.37 -10.32 -0.53
N GLY A 85 9.00 -11.18 0.29
CA GLY A 85 8.79 -11.24 1.74
C GLY A 85 9.69 -10.28 2.53
N LEU A 86 10.60 -9.52 1.89
CA LEU A 86 11.36 -8.49 2.57
C LEU A 86 10.44 -7.33 2.96
N ARG A 87 10.52 -6.87 4.20
CA ARG A 87 9.78 -5.68 4.64
C ARG A 87 10.24 -4.46 3.85
N LEU A 88 9.30 -3.68 3.34
CA LEU A 88 9.62 -2.53 2.52
C LEU A 88 10.47 -1.50 3.27
N ASP A 89 10.15 -1.23 4.54
CA ASP A 89 10.91 -0.26 5.34
C ASP A 89 12.32 -0.75 5.69
N ASP A 90 12.51 -2.07 5.86
CA ASP A 90 13.85 -2.64 6.08
C ASP A 90 14.73 -2.49 4.82
N LEU A 91 14.16 -2.65 3.61
CA LEU A 91 14.86 -2.36 2.36
C LEU A 91 15.26 -0.88 2.29
N ILE A 92 14.33 0.03 2.59
CA ILE A 92 14.58 1.48 2.54
C ILE A 92 15.66 1.89 3.55
N ALA A 93 15.62 1.32 4.77
CA ALA A 93 16.64 1.57 5.79
C ALA A 93 18.03 1.13 5.30
N GLN A 94 18.16 -0.11 4.78
CA GLN A 94 19.41 -0.63 4.24
C GLN A 94 19.96 0.26 3.10
N LEU A 95 19.09 0.69 2.18
CA LEU A 95 19.50 1.57 1.08
C LEU A 95 19.97 2.92 1.59
N THR A 96 19.26 3.52 2.55
CA THR A 96 19.67 4.79 3.17
C THR A 96 21.03 4.67 3.87
N ASP A 97 21.25 3.60 4.65
CA ASP A 97 22.52 3.33 5.32
C ASP A 97 23.69 3.15 4.32
N MET A 98 23.40 2.63 3.13
CA MET A 98 24.35 2.47 2.03
C MET A 98 24.48 3.72 1.13
N GLN A 99 23.90 4.85 1.55
CA GLN A 99 23.90 6.13 0.82
C GLN A 99 23.24 6.02 -0.57
N TYR A 100 22.05 5.40 -0.61
CA TYR A 100 21.16 5.41 -1.75
C TYR A 100 19.84 6.13 -1.40
N CYS A 101 19.29 6.83 -2.38
CA CYS A 101 18.02 7.55 -2.28
C CYS A 101 17.03 7.13 -3.39
N GLY A 102 15.80 7.64 -3.29
CA GLY A 102 14.70 7.43 -4.22
C GLY A 102 13.48 6.76 -3.58
N MET A 103 13.64 6.04 -2.47
CA MET A 103 12.55 5.33 -1.78
C MET A 103 12.22 5.89 -0.40
N GLU A 104 12.97 6.85 0.13
CA GLU A 104 12.89 7.35 1.51
C GLU A 104 11.50 7.90 1.89
N LYS A 105 10.73 8.42 0.93
CA LYS A 105 9.36 8.89 1.16
C LYS A 105 8.36 7.77 1.45
N LEU A 106 8.71 6.53 1.15
CA LEU A 106 7.91 5.33 1.44
C LEU A 106 8.25 4.72 2.81
N SER A 107 9.11 5.35 3.60
CA SER A 107 9.54 4.87 4.92
C SER A 107 8.37 4.66 5.87
N LEU A 108 8.50 3.64 6.73
CA LEU A 108 7.48 3.21 7.70
C LEU A 108 6.10 2.86 7.10
N ILE A 109 5.97 2.68 5.77
CA ILE A 109 4.76 2.05 5.23
C ILE A 109 4.82 0.57 5.62
N PRO A 110 3.85 0.07 6.42
CA PRO A 110 3.83 -1.34 6.78
C PRO A 110 3.56 -2.20 5.55
N GLY A 111 4.22 -3.34 5.47
CA GLY A 111 4.05 -4.29 4.39
C GLY A 111 5.38 -4.76 3.81
N GLU A 112 5.28 -5.70 2.90
CA GLU A 112 6.41 -6.35 2.23
C GLU A 112 6.53 -5.87 0.79
N VAL A 113 7.70 -6.06 0.22
CA VAL A 113 8.08 -5.70 -1.15
C VAL A 113 7.06 -6.20 -2.17
N GLY A 114 6.64 -7.48 -2.11
CA GLY A 114 5.65 -8.01 -3.04
C GLY A 114 4.31 -7.31 -2.95
N ALA A 115 3.81 -7.09 -1.74
CA ALA A 115 2.55 -6.39 -1.50
C ALA A 115 2.62 -4.91 -1.92
N SER A 116 3.79 -4.28 -1.79
CA SER A 116 4.01 -2.87 -2.19
C SER A 116 3.78 -2.66 -3.68
N ALA A 117 4.21 -3.61 -4.52
CA ALA A 117 3.97 -3.58 -5.96
C ALA A 117 2.50 -3.87 -6.30
N VAL A 118 1.86 -4.86 -5.65
CA VAL A 118 0.44 -5.18 -5.89
C VAL A 118 -0.45 -3.98 -5.59
N GLN A 119 -0.21 -3.28 -4.48
CA GLN A 119 -1.01 -2.14 -4.02
C GLN A 119 -0.59 -0.81 -4.65
N ASN A 120 0.58 -0.72 -5.29
CA ASN A 120 1.23 0.53 -5.64
C ASN A 120 1.21 1.48 -4.43
N VAL A 121 1.84 1.04 -3.34
CA VAL A 121 1.86 1.81 -2.09
C VAL A 121 2.47 3.18 -2.31
N GLY A 122 2.01 4.16 -1.55
CA GLY A 122 2.54 5.51 -1.70
C GLY A 122 2.16 6.44 -0.56
N ALA A 123 3.03 7.39 -0.31
CA ALA A 123 2.86 8.47 0.66
C ALA A 123 3.67 9.70 0.24
N TYR A 124 3.27 10.86 0.72
CA TYR A 124 3.99 12.14 0.54
C TYR A 124 4.34 12.47 -0.93
N GLY A 125 3.42 12.13 -1.85
CA GLY A 125 3.57 12.40 -3.28
C GLY A 125 4.50 11.43 -4.02
N CYS A 126 4.96 10.35 -3.38
CA CYS A 126 5.72 9.27 -3.98
C CYS A 126 4.90 7.98 -3.98
N GLU A 127 4.94 7.22 -5.05
CA GLU A 127 4.32 5.90 -5.18
C GLU A 127 5.37 4.86 -5.54
N ALA A 128 5.13 3.59 -5.22
CA ALA A 128 6.06 2.50 -5.54
C ALA A 128 6.38 2.41 -7.04
N LYS A 129 5.41 2.69 -7.90
CA LYS A 129 5.58 2.74 -9.37
C LYS A 129 6.67 3.72 -9.83
N ASP A 130 6.93 4.78 -9.06
CA ASP A 130 7.89 5.83 -9.46
C ASP A 130 9.33 5.31 -9.45
N VAL A 131 9.58 4.23 -8.71
CA VAL A 131 10.90 3.59 -8.56
C VAL A 131 10.93 2.14 -9.04
N ILE A 132 9.79 1.49 -9.28
CA ILE A 132 9.72 0.11 -9.81
C ILE A 132 10.11 0.10 -11.30
N LEU A 133 11.12 -0.69 -11.65
CA LEU A 133 11.50 -0.96 -13.04
C LEU A 133 10.73 -2.16 -13.60
N ARG A 134 10.63 -3.24 -12.85
CA ARG A 134 9.93 -4.47 -13.23
C ARG A 134 9.54 -5.30 -12.01
N VAL A 135 8.57 -6.18 -12.21
CA VAL A 135 8.06 -7.11 -11.19
C VAL A 135 8.23 -8.53 -11.70
N ASN A 136 8.98 -9.34 -10.97
CA ASN A 136 9.16 -10.75 -11.25
C ASN A 136 8.03 -11.55 -10.56
N THR A 137 7.48 -12.52 -11.26
CA THR A 137 6.31 -13.28 -10.79
C THR A 137 6.42 -14.76 -11.14
N LEU A 138 5.63 -15.57 -10.44
CA LEU A 138 5.37 -16.96 -10.78
C LEU A 138 3.89 -17.13 -11.13
N ASN A 139 3.60 -17.73 -12.28
CA ASN A 139 2.23 -18.10 -12.67
C ASN A 139 1.74 -19.26 -11.79
N VAL A 140 0.56 -19.12 -11.20
CA VAL A 140 -0.01 -20.09 -10.25
C VAL A 140 -0.38 -21.41 -10.92
N GLU A 141 -0.78 -21.38 -12.20
CA GLU A 141 -1.23 -22.57 -12.93
C GLU A 141 -0.10 -23.26 -13.70
N THR A 142 0.69 -22.46 -14.46
CA THR A 142 1.75 -23.03 -15.31
C THR A 142 3.07 -23.24 -14.57
N LEU A 143 3.24 -22.58 -13.41
CA LEU A 143 4.46 -22.56 -12.60
C LEU A 143 5.67 -21.95 -13.33
N GLU A 144 5.41 -21.19 -14.39
CA GLU A 144 6.41 -20.48 -15.16
C GLU A 144 6.64 -19.07 -14.58
N GLU A 145 7.88 -18.65 -14.60
CA GLU A 145 8.23 -17.28 -14.23
C GLU A 145 7.84 -16.32 -15.35
N ARG A 146 7.31 -15.15 -14.98
CA ARG A 146 7.06 -14.05 -15.89
C ARG A 146 7.52 -12.74 -15.27
N VAL A 147 8.15 -11.93 -16.09
CA VAL A 147 8.55 -10.56 -15.75
C VAL A 147 7.54 -9.59 -16.34
N PHE A 148 7.04 -8.68 -15.52
CA PHE A 148 6.20 -7.57 -15.95
C PHE A 148 7.02 -6.28 -15.86
N THR A 149 7.07 -5.51 -16.95
CA THR A 149 7.63 -4.15 -16.94
C THR A 149 6.73 -3.23 -16.10
N ASN A 150 7.25 -2.04 -15.76
CA ASN A 150 6.44 -1.03 -15.06
C ASN A 150 5.14 -0.72 -15.81
N GLU A 151 5.21 -0.59 -17.12
CA GLU A 151 4.06 -0.31 -17.99
C GLU A 151 3.03 -1.46 -17.97
N GLU A 152 3.49 -2.70 -18.09
CA GLU A 152 2.61 -3.89 -18.03
C GLU A 152 1.92 -4.05 -16.69
N CYS A 153 2.51 -3.55 -15.60
CA CYS A 153 1.88 -3.53 -14.28
C CYS A 153 0.67 -2.59 -14.20
N ARG A 154 0.49 -1.66 -15.14
CA ARG A 154 -0.64 -0.71 -15.22
C ARG A 154 -0.94 -0.06 -13.87
N PHE A 155 0.08 0.46 -13.22
CA PHE A 155 -0.05 1.09 -11.92
C PHE A 155 -0.97 2.31 -11.96
N GLY A 156 -1.90 2.37 -11.01
CA GLY A 156 -2.76 3.51 -10.72
C GLY A 156 -2.71 3.89 -9.25
N TYR A 157 -3.51 4.89 -8.85
CA TYR A 157 -3.64 5.28 -7.45
C TYR A 157 -4.18 4.12 -6.60
N ARG A 158 -3.33 3.53 -5.76
CA ARG A 158 -3.62 2.31 -4.96
C ARG A 158 -4.07 1.13 -5.83
N ASP A 159 -3.54 1.03 -7.04
CA ASP A 159 -3.99 0.09 -8.03
C ASP A 159 -2.86 -0.45 -8.91
N SER A 160 -3.07 -1.67 -9.43
CA SER A 160 -2.20 -2.33 -10.40
C SER A 160 -2.95 -3.43 -11.14
N ALA A 161 -2.40 -3.95 -12.23
CA ALA A 161 -2.92 -5.11 -12.96
C ALA A 161 -3.09 -6.35 -12.05
N PHE A 162 -2.28 -6.47 -11.00
CA PHE A 162 -2.35 -7.58 -10.02
C PHE A 162 -3.62 -7.54 -9.16
N LYS A 163 -4.35 -6.44 -9.12
CA LYS A 163 -5.64 -6.34 -8.43
C LYS A 163 -6.84 -6.64 -9.34
N HIS A 164 -6.62 -6.74 -10.65
CA HIS A 164 -7.63 -6.93 -11.68
C HIS A 164 -7.39 -8.21 -12.47
N GLU A 165 -7.01 -8.11 -13.73
CA GLU A 165 -6.90 -9.23 -14.68
C GLU A 165 -5.81 -10.25 -14.32
N LEU A 166 -4.81 -9.87 -13.53
CA LEU A 166 -3.75 -10.76 -13.04
C LEU A 166 -4.03 -11.31 -11.64
N LYS A 167 -5.12 -10.86 -11.00
CA LYS A 167 -5.46 -11.29 -9.62
C LYS A 167 -5.64 -12.81 -9.54
N GLY A 168 -4.90 -13.43 -8.61
CA GLY A 168 -4.93 -14.86 -8.39
C GLY A 168 -4.22 -15.69 -9.45
N LYS A 169 -3.72 -15.08 -10.54
CA LYS A 169 -2.98 -15.78 -11.60
C LYS A 169 -1.47 -15.75 -11.41
N TYR A 170 -0.98 -14.76 -10.72
CA TYR A 170 0.45 -14.55 -10.48
C TYR A 170 0.74 -14.21 -9.02
N ILE A 171 1.82 -14.77 -8.51
CA ILE A 171 2.42 -14.39 -7.23
C ILE A 171 3.68 -13.58 -7.54
N VAL A 172 3.78 -12.37 -6.99
CA VAL A 172 5.00 -11.57 -7.05
C VAL A 172 6.09 -12.28 -6.27
N THR A 173 7.27 -12.48 -6.86
CA THR A 173 8.40 -13.18 -6.24
C THR A 173 9.56 -12.27 -5.89
N SER A 174 9.76 -11.22 -6.67
CA SER A 174 10.67 -10.11 -6.37
C SER A 174 10.27 -8.86 -7.14
N VAL A 175 10.79 -7.72 -6.71
CA VAL A 175 10.60 -6.42 -7.37
C VAL A 175 11.97 -5.81 -7.61
N VAL A 176 12.15 -5.23 -8.78
CA VAL A 176 13.38 -4.54 -9.16
C VAL A 176 13.12 -3.04 -9.15
N TYR A 177 13.90 -2.33 -8.36
CA TYR A 177 13.79 -0.89 -8.14
C TYR A 177 14.99 -0.15 -8.76
N HIS A 178 14.73 1.05 -9.25
CA HIS A 178 15.76 2.05 -9.53
C HIS A 178 16.06 2.83 -8.26
N VAL A 179 17.34 3.00 -7.95
CA VAL A 179 17.87 3.77 -6.83
C VAL A 179 19.03 4.62 -7.31
N GLN A 180 19.36 5.68 -6.59
CA GLN A 180 20.45 6.60 -6.94
C GLN A 180 21.39 6.79 -5.76
N LYS A 181 22.67 6.99 -6.01
CA LYS A 181 23.63 7.41 -4.97
C LYS A 181 23.21 8.77 -4.41
N GLY A 182 23.11 8.87 -3.09
CA GLY A 182 22.74 10.10 -2.40
C GLY A 182 22.42 9.87 -0.93
N ASP A 183 22.49 10.91 -0.14
CA ASP A 183 22.12 10.87 1.29
C ASP A 183 20.64 11.19 1.47
N ALA A 184 19.88 10.18 1.84
CA ALA A 184 18.45 10.28 2.13
C ALA A 184 18.14 10.31 3.65
N THR A 185 19.15 10.32 4.51
CA THR A 185 19.01 10.15 5.96
C THR A 185 18.06 11.18 6.57
N LYS A 186 18.28 12.46 6.29
CA LYS A 186 17.45 13.55 6.81
C LYS A 186 15.99 13.44 6.34
N THR A 187 15.78 13.21 5.05
CA THR A 187 14.43 13.05 4.49
C THR A 187 13.71 11.86 5.12
N ARG A 188 14.40 10.72 5.26
CA ARG A 188 13.84 9.54 5.94
C ARG A 188 13.44 9.84 7.38
N GLU A 189 14.30 10.51 8.16
CA GLU A 189 14.01 10.90 9.54
C GLU A 189 12.79 11.80 9.65
N GLU A 190 12.67 12.83 8.80
CA GLU A 190 11.52 13.73 8.76
C GLU A 190 10.21 12.98 8.45
N ILE A 191 10.25 12.04 7.50
CA ILE A 191 9.10 11.19 7.17
C ILE A 191 8.72 10.30 8.36
N ILE A 192 9.68 9.65 9.00
CA ILE A 192 9.47 8.80 10.18
C ILE A 192 8.80 9.62 11.29
N GLN A 193 9.34 10.78 11.64
CA GLN A 193 8.79 11.67 12.67
C GLN A 193 7.35 12.10 12.32
N THR A 194 7.11 12.49 11.07
CA THR A 194 5.78 12.90 10.60
C THR A 194 4.76 11.76 10.72
N ARG A 195 5.15 10.54 10.36
CA ARG A 195 4.28 9.37 10.45
C ARG A 195 4.00 8.99 11.90
N MET A 196 5.02 8.92 12.74
CA MET A 196 4.88 8.60 14.18
C MET A 196 4.01 9.62 14.92
N ALA A 197 4.05 10.89 14.53
CA ALA A 197 3.19 11.91 15.13
C ALA A 197 1.70 11.74 14.81
N LYS A 198 1.36 11.16 13.65
CA LYS A 198 -0.02 11.11 13.12
C LYS A 198 -0.64 9.72 13.16
N LEU A 199 0.14 8.67 12.93
CA LEU A 199 -0.35 7.30 12.79
C LEU A 199 -0.18 6.52 14.10
N PRO A 200 -1.02 5.50 14.34
CA PRO A 200 -0.78 4.60 15.45
C PRO A 200 0.51 3.81 15.21
N THR A 201 1.24 3.54 16.28
CA THR A 201 2.42 2.68 16.23
C THR A 201 1.99 1.24 15.98
N VAL A 202 2.64 0.57 15.03
CA VAL A 202 2.38 -0.86 14.76
C VAL A 202 2.62 -1.67 16.03
N GLY A 203 1.60 -2.45 16.46
CA GLY A 203 1.64 -3.25 17.69
C GLY A 203 1.11 -2.54 18.95
N GLU A 204 0.93 -1.21 18.94
CA GLU A 204 0.30 -0.49 20.05
C GLU A 204 -1.23 -0.58 19.96
N VAL A 205 -1.77 -0.34 18.78
CA VAL A 205 -3.18 -0.50 18.49
C VAL A 205 -3.36 -1.08 17.08
N GLY A 206 -4.29 -2.01 16.91
CA GLY A 206 -4.51 -2.68 15.63
C GLY A 206 -5.07 -1.72 14.57
N SER A 207 -4.47 -1.70 13.38
CA SER A 207 -4.98 -0.93 12.23
C SER A 207 -4.43 -1.48 10.90
N ALA A 208 -5.05 -1.12 9.78
CA ALA A 208 -4.54 -1.39 8.44
C ALA A 208 -4.11 -0.10 7.70
N GLY A 209 -3.60 0.88 8.44
CA GLY A 209 -3.25 2.19 7.87
C GLY A 209 -4.50 2.99 7.45
N SER A 210 -4.42 3.66 6.32
CA SER A 210 -5.57 4.39 5.75
C SER A 210 -6.69 3.41 5.40
N PHE A 211 -7.86 3.60 5.98
CA PHE A 211 -8.99 2.69 5.74
C PHE A 211 -9.73 2.99 4.44
N PHE A 212 -9.79 4.27 4.04
CA PHE A 212 -10.47 4.72 2.85
C PHE A 212 -9.52 5.31 1.81
N MET A 213 -9.87 5.15 0.55
CA MET A 213 -9.23 5.85 -0.56
C MET A 213 -9.69 7.31 -0.59
N ASN A 214 -8.81 8.21 -1.02
CA ASN A 214 -9.23 9.57 -1.35
C ASN A 214 -10.10 9.53 -2.62
N PRO A 215 -11.32 10.08 -2.61
CA PRO A 215 -12.20 10.07 -3.77
C PRO A 215 -11.73 11.02 -4.86
N PHE A 216 -11.96 10.61 -6.11
CA PHE A 216 -11.87 11.47 -7.28
C PHE A 216 -13.25 12.06 -7.56
N VAL A 217 -13.34 13.37 -7.57
CA VAL A 217 -14.60 14.12 -7.65
C VAL A 217 -14.57 15.01 -8.89
N PRO A 218 -15.67 15.13 -9.66
CA PRO A 218 -15.74 16.05 -10.78
C PRO A 218 -15.50 17.50 -10.34
N GLU A 219 -14.85 18.30 -11.20
CA GLU A 219 -14.47 19.67 -10.89
C GLU A 219 -15.67 20.56 -10.54
N ASP A 220 -16.78 20.39 -11.23
CA ASP A 220 -18.03 21.12 -10.95
C ASP A 220 -18.50 20.90 -9.50
N LYS A 221 -18.42 19.66 -9.01
CA LYS A 221 -18.73 19.30 -7.61
C LYS A 221 -17.73 19.90 -6.63
N VAL A 222 -16.44 19.93 -6.99
CA VAL A 222 -15.41 20.58 -6.17
C VAL A 222 -15.70 22.08 -6.06
N ASN A 223 -16.02 22.74 -7.17
CA ASN A 223 -16.36 24.16 -7.22
C ASN A 223 -17.65 24.48 -6.42
N GLU A 224 -18.63 23.57 -6.40
CA GLU A 224 -19.82 23.68 -5.52
C GLU A 224 -19.40 23.66 -4.05
N LEU A 225 -18.56 22.70 -3.66
CA LEU A 225 -18.12 22.53 -2.28
C LEU A 225 -17.23 23.69 -1.81
N LEU A 226 -16.38 24.25 -2.67
CA LEU A 226 -15.52 25.39 -2.34
C LEU A 226 -16.32 26.66 -2.00
N LYS A 227 -17.55 26.82 -2.51
CA LYS A 227 -18.45 27.92 -2.11
C LYS A 227 -18.89 27.81 -0.65
N LEU A 228 -19.00 26.57 -0.13
CA LEU A 228 -19.41 26.29 1.25
C LEU A 228 -18.22 26.12 2.18
N TYR A 229 -17.12 25.62 1.65
CA TYR A 229 -15.90 25.30 2.36
C TYR A 229 -14.67 25.86 1.60
N PRO A 230 -14.41 27.17 1.66
CA PRO A 230 -13.34 27.80 0.87
C PRO A 230 -11.94 27.25 1.13
N ASP A 231 -11.69 26.73 2.35
CA ASP A 231 -10.40 26.15 2.75
C ASP A 231 -10.35 24.62 2.55
N MET A 232 -11.27 24.03 1.79
CA MET A 232 -11.28 22.59 1.50
C MET A 232 -10.02 22.21 0.71
N PRO A 233 -9.18 21.26 1.22
CA PRO A 233 -8.05 20.78 0.46
C PRO A 233 -8.51 19.95 -0.73
N HIS A 234 -7.94 20.22 -1.91
CA HIS A 234 -8.19 19.48 -3.13
C HIS A 234 -6.95 19.49 -4.02
N TYR A 235 -6.81 18.48 -4.87
CA TYR A 235 -5.61 18.29 -5.70
C TYR A 235 -6.02 17.85 -7.09
N PRO A 236 -5.62 18.57 -8.16
CA PRO A 236 -5.90 18.19 -9.54
C PRO A 236 -5.28 16.82 -9.86
N VAL A 237 -6.00 16.01 -10.64
CA VAL A 237 -5.52 14.71 -11.12
C VAL A 237 -4.65 14.94 -12.35
N GLY A 238 -3.43 14.40 -12.34
CA GLY A 238 -2.50 14.53 -13.48
C GLY A 238 -1.60 15.76 -13.43
N ALA A 239 -1.75 16.67 -12.45
CA ALA A 239 -0.71 17.65 -12.19
C ALA A 239 0.51 16.94 -11.58
N PRO A 240 1.74 17.15 -12.12
CA PRO A 240 2.94 16.70 -11.43
C PRO A 240 2.93 17.31 -10.03
N SER A 241 3.15 16.50 -8.99
CA SER A 241 3.25 17.02 -7.62
C SER A 241 4.37 18.05 -7.62
N VAL A 242 4.06 19.28 -7.19
CA VAL A 242 4.99 20.44 -7.18
C VAL A 242 6.24 20.17 -6.31
N ASN A 243 6.31 19.03 -5.64
CA ASN A 243 7.40 18.56 -4.79
C ASN A 243 8.22 17.41 -5.38
N GLN A 244 8.17 17.17 -6.70
CA GLN A 244 9.07 16.20 -7.36
C GLN A 244 10.47 16.78 -7.69
N ARG A 245 10.89 17.82 -7.03
CA ARG A 245 12.34 18.05 -6.91
C ARG A 245 12.86 17.13 -5.83
N SER A 246 13.49 16.03 -6.27
CA SER A 246 14.40 15.28 -5.41
C SER A 246 15.37 16.25 -4.79
N VAL A 247 15.27 16.43 -3.47
CA VAL A 247 16.26 17.21 -2.72
C VAL A 247 17.47 16.29 -2.53
N CYS A 248 18.19 16.06 -3.61
CA CYS A 248 19.60 15.69 -3.59
C CYS A 248 20.42 16.93 -3.96
N ASP A 249 20.12 18.07 -3.34
CA ASP A 249 20.91 19.29 -3.49
C ASP A 249 22.08 19.28 -2.48
N GLY A 250 23.07 18.43 -2.78
CA GLY A 250 24.43 18.70 -2.40
C GLY A 250 25.04 19.56 -3.52
N GLU A 251 25.52 20.76 -3.19
CA GLU A 251 26.20 21.66 -4.11
C GLU A 251 27.35 20.95 -4.82
N SER A 252 27.14 20.53 -6.06
CA SER A 252 28.16 20.41 -7.11
C SER A 252 27.54 19.97 -8.43
N GLY A 253 27.47 20.89 -9.39
CA GLY A 253 27.57 20.68 -10.84
C GLY A 253 26.51 19.78 -11.49
N GLY A 254 25.49 20.43 -12.10
CA GLY A 254 24.40 19.85 -12.84
C GLY A 254 24.75 18.69 -13.78
N THR A 255 23.93 17.66 -13.68
CA THR A 255 23.45 16.89 -14.82
C THR A 255 21.97 16.62 -14.59
N SER A 256 21.16 17.21 -15.46
CA SER A 256 19.72 16.98 -15.57
C SER A 256 19.43 15.49 -15.65
N CYS A 257 18.46 15.02 -14.88
CA CYS A 257 17.89 13.68 -14.99
C CYS A 257 17.50 13.43 -16.47
N PRO A 258 18.05 12.39 -17.14
CA PRO A 258 17.88 12.22 -18.58
C PRO A 258 16.58 11.50 -18.98
N VAL A 259 15.58 11.48 -18.12
CA VAL A 259 14.27 10.91 -18.48
C VAL A 259 13.23 12.02 -18.36
N ASP A 260 12.85 12.56 -19.51
CA ASP A 260 11.72 13.46 -19.64
C ASP A 260 10.42 12.69 -19.30
N LEU A 261 10.04 12.73 -18.03
CA LEU A 261 8.81 12.09 -17.52
C LEU A 261 7.55 12.74 -18.09
N ALA A 262 7.66 13.93 -18.70
CA ALA A 262 6.52 14.63 -19.29
C ALA A 262 5.97 13.93 -20.53
N GLU A 263 6.83 13.24 -21.32
CA GLU A 263 6.37 12.52 -22.52
C GLU A 263 5.63 11.20 -22.19
N ARG A 264 5.86 10.58 -21.01
CA ARG A 264 5.19 9.32 -20.62
C ARG A 264 3.72 9.49 -20.24
N TYR A 265 3.26 10.71 -19.98
CA TYR A 265 1.87 10.98 -19.53
C TYR A 265 0.89 11.34 -20.66
N GLN A 266 1.33 11.41 -21.93
CA GLN A 266 0.45 11.81 -23.05
C GLN A 266 -0.49 10.71 -23.59
N HIS A 267 -0.44 9.48 -23.08
CA HIS A 267 -1.21 8.36 -23.66
C HIS A 267 -2.34 7.80 -22.78
N HIS A 268 -2.84 8.51 -21.78
CA HIS A 268 -4.09 8.12 -21.13
C HIS A 268 -5.21 9.09 -21.48
N ASN A 269 -6.03 8.65 -22.45
CA ASN A 269 -7.23 9.29 -22.93
C ASN A 269 -8.14 9.79 -21.82
N PHE A 270 -8.58 11.07 -21.96
CA PHE A 270 -9.77 11.66 -21.37
C PHE A 270 -10.12 11.22 -19.93
N VAL A 271 -9.33 11.61 -18.95
CA VAL A 271 -9.84 11.79 -17.62
C VAL A 271 -10.59 13.11 -17.64
N ALA A 272 -11.93 13.06 -17.59
CA ALA A 272 -12.73 14.25 -17.30
C ALA A 272 -12.08 14.96 -16.11
N GLU A 273 -12.01 16.27 -16.16
CA GLU A 273 -11.49 17.15 -15.12
C GLU A 273 -11.99 16.70 -13.75
N ARG A 274 -11.13 15.99 -13.03
CA ARG A 274 -11.42 15.41 -11.71
C ARG A 274 -10.37 15.86 -10.74
N GLU A 275 -10.78 16.08 -9.53
CA GLU A 275 -9.87 16.41 -8.43
C GLU A 275 -9.95 15.38 -7.31
N LYS A 276 -8.87 15.20 -6.63
CA LYS A 276 -8.78 14.32 -5.47
C LYS A 276 -9.03 15.12 -4.19
N ILE A 277 -10.04 14.76 -3.43
CA ILE A 277 -10.33 15.34 -2.12
C ILE A 277 -9.80 14.40 -1.03
N PRO A 278 -9.06 14.89 -0.01
CA PRO A 278 -8.64 14.07 1.13
C PRO A 278 -9.85 13.52 1.89
N ALA A 279 -10.00 12.19 1.91
CA ALA A 279 -11.06 11.55 2.67
C ALA A 279 -10.96 11.85 4.18
N ALA A 280 -9.74 12.06 4.70
CA ALA A 280 -9.54 12.48 6.08
C ALA A 280 -10.29 13.79 6.41
N TRP A 281 -10.24 14.77 5.52
CA TRP A 281 -10.96 16.03 5.68
C TRP A 281 -12.49 15.82 5.67
N LEU A 282 -13.01 15.05 4.71
CA LEU A 282 -14.43 14.72 4.63
C LEU A 282 -14.94 14.05 5.91
N ILE A 283 -14.19 13.08 6.42
CA ILE A 283 -14.50 12.34 7.65
C ILE A 283 -14.46 13.27 8.88
N GLU A 284 -13.46 14.14 8.97
CA GLU A 284 -13.35 15.13 10.05
C GLU A 284 -14.51 16.12 10.04
N GLN A 285 -14.91 16.63 8.86
CA GLN A 285 -16.07 17.50 8.70
C GLN A 285 -17.39 16.83 9.09
N CYS A 286 -17.49 15.51 9.02
CA CYS A 286 -18.62 14.73 9.54
C CYS A 286 -18.51 14.48 11.05
N GLY A 287 -17.46 14.98 11.71
CA GLY A 287 -17.27 14.90 13.16
C GLY A 287 -16.92 13.49 13.64
N TRP A 288 -16.34 12.63 12.81
CA TRP A 288 -15.97 11.25 13.18
C TRP A 288 -14.63 11.13 13.90
N LYS A 289 -13.78 12.15 13.85
CA LYS A 289 -12.45 12.14 14.48
C LYS A 289 -12.54 11.76 15.96
N GLY A 290 -11.89 10.67 16.35
CA GLY A 290 -11.86 10.14 17.72
C GLY A 290 -13.13 9.41 18.16
N LYS A 291 -14.19 9.32 17.35
CA LYS A 291 -15.42 8.60 17.72
C LYS A 291 -15.24 7.09 17.68
N LYS A 292 -15.92 6.41 18.59
CA LYS A 292 -15.98 4.95 18.68
C LYS A 292 -17.36 4.42 18.25
N LEU A 293 -17.35 3.19 17.73
CA LEU A 293 -18.54 2.37 17.54
C LEU A 293 -18.15 0.92 17.84
N GLY A 294 -18.78 0.30 18.86
CA GLY A 294 -18.30 -0.97 19.40
C GLY A 294 -16.85 -0.87 19.89
N GLY A 295 -16.02 -1.87 19.55
CA GLY A 295 -14.59 -1.88 19.85
C GLY A 295 -13.72 -1.09 18.88
N ALA A 296 -14.30 -0.57 17.79
CA ALA A 296 -13.57 0.17 16.75
C ALA A 296 -13.59 1.69 17.00
N GLN A 297 -12.56 2.40 16.55
CA GLN A 297 -12.43 3.85 16.69
C GLN A 297 -11.84 4.48 15.42
N VAL A 298 -12.35 5.66 15.04
CA VAL A 298 -11.66 6.55 14.10
C VAL A 298 -10.51 7.21 14.84
N TRP A 299 -9.28 7.04 14.34
CA TRP A 299 -8.09 7.50 15.03
C TRP A 299 -8.09 9.02 15.25
N PRO A 300 -7.86 9.50 16.50
CA PRO A 300 -8.01 10.93 16.81
C PRO A 300 -6.96 11.82 16.16
N LYS A 301 -5.78 11.28 15.75
CA LYS A 301 -4.72 12.06 15.10
C LYS A 301 -4.79 12.02 13.57
N GLN A 302 -5.50 11.02 12.99
CA GLN A 302 -5.66 10.85 11.55
C GLN A 302 -7.01 10.19 11.24
N PRO A 303 -8.05 10.96 10.85
CA PRO A 303 -9.41 10.44 10.65
C PRO A 303 -9.54 9.38 9.54
N LEU A 304 -8.55 9.25 8.69
CA LEU A 304 -8.52 8.22 7.64
C LEU A 304 -8.23 6.82 8.18
N VAL A 305 -7.75 6.71 9.42
CA VAL A 305 -7.37 5.45 10.06
C VAL A 305 -8.48 4.99 11.00
N ILE A 306 -8.91 3.74 10.83
CA ILE A 306 -9.76 3.02 11.79
C ILE A 306 -8.87 2.08 12.58
N VAL A 307 -9.04 2.06 13.90
CA VAL A 307 -8.26 1.24 14.82
C VAL A 307 -9.14 0.26 15.60
N ASN A 308 -8.56 -0.87 15.96
CA ASN A 308 -9.07 -1.82 16.92
C ASN A 308 -8.69 -1.32 18.33
N ALA A 309 -9.57 -0.49 18.92
CA ALA A 309 -9.26 0.21 20.17
C ALA A 309 -9.56 -0.63 21.43
N ASP A 310 -10.63 -1.41 21.38
CA ASP A 310 -11.13 -2.16 22.54
C ASP A 310 -11.50 -3.60 22.13
N ASN A 311 -10.55 -4.38 21.61
CA ASN A 311 -10.77 -5.74 21.12
C ASN A 311 -11.94 -5.84 20.13
N ALA A 312 -11.94 -4.95 19.14
CA ALA A 312 -12.98 -4.87 18.12
C ALA A 312 -13.15 -6.21 17.40
N LYS A 313 -14.39 -6.61 17.21
CA LYS A 313 -14.72 -7.67 16.26
C LYS A 313 -14.69 -7.12 14.84
N PRO A 314 -14.53 -7.96 13.81
CA PRO A 314 -14.59 -7.52 12.42
C PRO A 314 -15.84 -6.68 12.10
N GLU A 315 -16.99 -7.07 12.68
CA GLU A 315 -18.27 -6.37 12.49
C GLU A 315 -18.23 -4.93 13.05
N ASP A 316 -17.52 -4.69 14.15
CA ASP A 316 -17.40 -3.33 14.72
C ASP A 316 -16.67 -2.41 13.74
N ILE A 317 -15.60 -2.93 13.12
CA ILE A 317 -14.80 -2.19 12.13
C ILE A 317 -15.63 -1.92 10.87
N ILE A 318 -16.35 -2.94 10.36
CA ILE A 318 -17.21 -2.83 9.19
C ILE A 318 -18.35 -1.83 9.44
N ASN A 319 -19.02 -1.93 10.59
CA ASN A 319 -20.12 -1.04 10.96
C ASN A 319 -19.66 0.41 11.12
N LEU A 320 -18.51 0.63 11.77
CA LEU A 320 -17.92 1.96 11.86
C LEU A 320 -17.58 2.54 10.48
N ALA A 321 -16.94 1.74 9.62
CA ALA A 321 -16.60 2.16 8.25
C ALA A 321 -17.85 2.48 7.44
N ALA A 322 -18.91 1.69 7.54
CA ALA A 322 -20.18 1.93 6.88
C ALA A 322 -20.85 3.23 7.38
N ALA A 323 -20.86 3.47 8.69
CA ALA A 323 -21.42 4.69 9.29
C ALA A 323 -20.64 5.94 8.85
N VAL A 324 -19.33 5.87 8.81
CA VAL A 324 -18.46 6.95 8.30
C VAL A 324 -18.76 7.24 6.84
N SER A 325 -18.80 6.21 5.99
CA SER A 325 -19.10 6.34 4.55
C SER A 325 -20.49 6.94 4.30
N ALA A 326 -21.49 6.47 5.04
CA ALA A 326 -22.87 7.00 4.94
C ALA A 326 -22.93 8.48 5.32
N SER A 327 -22.27 8.90 6.39
CA SER A 327 -22.23 10.31 6.82
C SER A 327 -21.57 11.21 5.78
N VAL A 328 -20.47 10.75 5.15
CA VAL A 328 -19.80 11.51 4.09
C VAL A 328 -20.71 11.63 2.86
N LYS A 329 -21.37 10.53 2.47
CA LYS A 329 -22.33 10.55 1.35
C LYS A 329 -23.52 11.47 1.62
N GLU A 330 -24.08 11.42 2.82
CA GLU A 330 -25.21 12.27 3.23
C GLU A 330 -24.83 13.76 3.21
N LYS A 331 -23.66 14.11 3.80
CA LYS A 331 -23.25 15.52 3.93
C LYS A 331 -22.74 16.13 2.64
N PHE A 332 -21.98 15.39 1.83
CA PHE A 332 -21.25 15.91 0.67
C PHE A 332 -21.73 15.35 -0.66
N GLY A 333 -22.54 14.30 -0.68
CA GLY A 333 -22.89 13.55 -1.90
C GLY A 333 -21.71 12.77 -2.49
N ILE A 334 -20.64 12.56 -1.72
CA ILE A 334 -19.41 11.88 -2.15
C ILE A 334 -19.34 10.49 -1.54
N GLU A 335 -19.06 9.48 -2.38
CA GLU A 335 -18.79 8.13 -1.91
C GLU A 335 -17.29 7.97 -1.62
N ILE A 336 -16.96 7.55 -0.40
CA ILE A 336 -15.63 7.07 -0.05
C ILE A 336 -15.63 5.54 0.02
N ARG A 337 -14.59 4.91 -0.52
CA ARG A 337 -14.50 3.45 -0.61
C ARG A 337 -13.36 2.94 0.26
N PRO A 338 -13.53 1.78 0.93
CA PRO A 338 -12.42 1.14 1.64
C PRO A 338 -11.25 0.84 0.71
N GLU A 339 -10.04 1.12 1.18
CA GLU A 339 -8.78 0.65 0.60
C GLU A 339 -8.45 -0.76 1.11
N VAL A 340 -8.88 -1.05 2.33
CA VAL A 340 -8.67 -2.31 3.04
C VAL A 340 -9.45 -3.45 2.38
N ASN A 341 -8.79 -4.61 2.20
CA ASN A 341 -9.41 -5.78 1.63
C ASN A 341 -10.06 -6.63 2.72
N TYR A 342 -11.34 -6.94 2.57
CA TYR A 342 -12.08 -7.84 3.43
C TYR A 342 -11.88 -9.29 2.97
N ILE A 343 -11.50 -10.17 3.91
CA ILE A 343 -11.21 -11.59 3.69
C ILE A 343 -12.23 -12.45 4.44
#